data_f8cd611b51099803bee341b0c058720c
#
_entry.id   f8cd611b51099803bee341b0c058720c
#
_cell.length_a   1.000
_cell.length_b   1.000
_cell.length_c   1.000
_cell.angle_alpha   90.00
_cell.angle_beta   90.00
_cell.angle_gamma   90.00
#
_symmetry.space_group_name_H-M   'P 1'
#
loop_
_entity.id
_entity.type
_entity.pdbx_description
1 polymer ?
#
loop_
_entity_poly.entity_id
_entity_poly.type
_entity_poly.pdbx_seq_one_letter_code
_entity_poly.pdbx_strand_id
1 'polypeptide(L)'
;MGMVEGLWKAGEMPLRDGLYRPDGSALELHVDGPGAYHPDAGQPIPFRIGEPFDVAQAIEEYGIDGVDTWFESPLPDGSGWVSGGGGGMGNIGYLARLHADRSLRWVAVMFHSNPFVGVRYEGRSAVFTNDWGNRLALDLTSPALG
;
A
#
# COMPACT_ATOMS: atom_id res chain seq x y z
N MET A 1 -8.93 -19.73 2.41
CA MET A 1 -8.18 -18.55 1.91
C MET A 1 -9.14 -17.37 1.83
N GLY A 2 -8.78 -16.24 2.41
CA GLY A 2 -9.60 -15.04 2.34
C GLY A 2 -9.55 -14.38 0.95
N MET A 3 -10.56 -13.54 0.70
CA MET A 3 -10.70 -12.84 -0.58
C MET A 3 -9.48 -11.97 -0.91
N VAL A 4 -8.99 -11.18 0.06
CA VAL A 4 -7.82 -10.33 -0.12
C VAL A 4 -6.58 -11.16 -0.42
N GLU A 5 -6.37 -12.23 0.33
CA GLU A 5 -5.22 -13.11 0.11
C GLU A 5 -5.24 -13.73 -1.28
N GLY A 6 -6.43 -14.15 -1.75
CA GLY A 6 -6.59 -14.70 -3.09
C GLY A 6 -6.28 -13.67 -4.19
N LEU A 7 -6.77 -12.44 -4.04
CA LEU A 7 -6.46 -11.35 -4.97
C LEU A 7 -4.96 -11.06 -4.99
N TRP A 8 -4.35 -10.92 -3.82
CA TRP A 8 -2.92 -10.64 -3.72
C TRP A 8 -2.08 -11.72 -4.43
N LYS A 9 -2.40 -12.99 -4.21
CA LYS A 9 -1.70 -14.11 -4.87
C LYS A 9 -1.86 -14.09 -6.39
N ALA A 10 -2.99 -13.58 -6.87
CA ALA A 10 -3.24 -13.41 -8.30
C ALA A 10 -2.61 -12.14 -8.88
N GLY A 11 -1.97 -11.32 -8.05
CA GLY A 11 -1.40 -10.05 -8.49
C GLY A 11 -2.45 -8.99 -8.75
N GLU A 12 -3.54 -9.02 -8.00
CA GLU A 12 -4.68 -8.11 -8.18
C GLU A 12 -5.09 -7.50 -6.84
N MET A 13 -5.72 -6.32 -6.89
CA MET A 13 -6.32 -5.67 -5.72
C MET A 13 -7.57 -4.90 -6.13
N PRO A 14 -8.48 -4.62 -5.18
CA PRO A 14 -9.63 -3.78 -5.47
C PRO A 14 -9.21 -2.37 -5.89
N LEU A 15 -10.00 -1.76 -6.79
CA LEU A 15 -9.78 -0.39 -7.27
C LEU A 15 -10.39 0.62 -6.29
N ARG A 16 -10.10 0.49 -5.03
CA ARG A 16 -10.51 1.43 -3.98
C ARG A 16 -9.35 1.66 -3.02
N ASP A 17 -9.10 2.92 -2.66
CA ASP A 17 -8.13 3.27 -1.66
C ASP A 17 -8.44 2.56 -0.34
N GLY A 18 -7.47 1.88 0.20
CA GLY A 18 -7.67 1.15 1.44
C GLY A 18 -6.44 0.44 1.94
N LEU A 19 -6.52 0.05 3.21
CA LEU A 19 -5.58 -0.84 3.87
C LEU A 19 -6.25 -2.20 4.01
N TYR A 20 -5.77 -3.17 3.27
CA TYR A 20 -6.37 -4.50 3.15
C TYR A 20 -5.55 -5.52 3.92
N ARG A 21 -6.24 -6.44 4.63
CA ARG A 21 -5.60 -7.53 5.37
C ARG A 21 -6.03 -8.89 4.83
N PRO A 22 -5.19 -9.92 5.00
CA PRO A 22 -5.49 -11.25 4.47
C PRO A 22 -6.72 -11.91 5.10
N ASP A 23 -7.14 -11.47 6.29
CA ASP A 23 -8.36 -11.97 6.92
C ASP A 23 -9.64 -11.44 6.25
N GLY A 24 -9.51 -10.60 5.25
CA GLY A 24 -10.64 -10.00 4.52
C GLY A 24 -11.09 -8.65 5.06
N SER A 25 -10.48 -8.16 6.14
CA SER A 25 -10.81 -6.83 6.66
C SER A 25 -10.13 -5.75 5.86
N ALA A 26 -10.74 -4.57 5.82
CA ALA A 26 -10.17 -3.40 5.17
C ALA A 26 -10.58 -2.13 5.91
N LEU A 27 -9.66 -1.16 5.91
CA LEU A 27 -9.87 0.16 6.47
C LEU A 27 -9.74 1.20 5.37
N GLU A 28 -10.56 2.26 5.43
CA GLU A 28 -10.41 3.38 4.53
C GLU A 28 -9.02 4.00 4.67
N LEU A 29 -8.46 4.42 3.56
CA LEU A 29 -7.19 5.12 3.50
C LEU A 29 -7.44 6.44 2.77
N HIS A 30 -7.30 7.55 3.48
CA HIS A 30 -7.54 8.88 2.95
C HIS A 30 -6.21 9.57 2.70
N VAL A 31 -6.01 10.03 1.49
CA VAL A 31 -4.87 10.86 1.13
C VAL A 31 -5.38 12.29 0.98
N ASP A 32 -4.95 13.16 1.89
CA ASP A 32 -5.42 14.53 1.94
C ASP A 32 -4.50 15.47 1.15
N GLY A 33 -5.10 16.43 0.45
CA GLY A 33 -4.37 17.44 -0.29
C GLY A 33 -3.68 16.92 -1.54
N PRO A 34 -2.80 17.73 -2.15
CA PRO A 34 -2.16 17.42 -3.43
C PRO A 34 -0.92 16.52 -3.32
N GLY A 35 -0.52 16.13 -2.10
CA GLY A 35 0.80 15.53 -1.86
C GLY A 35 1.16 14.33 -2.72
N ALA A 36 0.20 13.43 -2.96
CA ALA A 36 0.48 12.20 -3.70
C ALA A 36 0.69 12.41 -5.19
N TYR A 37 0.04 13.42 -5.75
CA TYR A 37 0.15 13.77 -7.16
C TYR A 37 1.01 14.99 -7.42
N HIS A 38 1.62 15.55 -6.39
CA HIS A 38 2.35 16.78 -6.56
C HIS A 38 3.60 16.54 -7.41
N PRO A 39 3.77 17.25 -8.53
CA PRO A 39 4.92 17.03 -9.39
C PRO A 39 6.24 17.51 -8.79
N ASP A 40 6.19 18.29 -7.70
CA ASP A 40 7.40 18.75 -7.03
C ASP A 40 7.93 17.64 -6.13
N ALA A 41 9.13 17.17 -6.46
CA ALA A 41 9.81 16.11 -5.72
C ALA A 41 10.00 16.48 -4.24
N GLY A 42 9.91 15.48 -3.37
CA GLY A 42 10.17 15.65 -1.95
C GLY A 42 8.97 16.08 -1.11
N GLN A 43 7.80 16.24 -1.71
CA GLN A 43 6.60 16.56 -0.95
C GLN A 43 6.15 15.35 -0.11
N PRO A 44 5.78 15.55 1.17
CA PRO A 44 5.20 14.49 1.97
C PRO A 44 3.80 14.16 1.47
N ILE A 45 3.44 12.89 1.54
CA ILE A 45 2.08 12.43 1.20
C ILE A 45 1.31 12.34 2.52
N PRO A 46 0.38 13.26 2.79
CA PRO A 46 -0.44 13.18 3.99
C PRO A 46 -1.50 12.10 3.80
N PHE A 47 -1.64 11.24 4.81
CA PHE A 47 -2.66 10.21 4.79
C PHE A 47 -3.22 9.99 6.19
N ARG A 48 -4.41 9.41 6.25
CA ARG A 48 -5.00 8.94 7.50
C ARG A 48 -5.81 7.68 7.25
N ILE A 49 -5.86 6.83 8.25
CA ILE A 49 -6.64 5.60 8.22
C ILE A 49 -8.02 5.92 8.80
N GLY A 50 -9.06 5.51 8.08
CA GLY A 50 -10.45 5.79 8.46
C GLY A 50 -11.20 4.55 8.92
N GLU A 51 -12.47 4.46 8.54
CA GLU A 51 -13.39 3.44 9.00
C GLU A 51 -13.27 2.13 8.23
N PRO A 52 -13.69 1.00 8.83
CA PRO A 52 -13.78 -0.26 8.10
C PRO A 52 -14.77 -0.19 6.94
N PHE A 53 -14.50 -0.95 5.89
CA PHE A 53 -15.43 -1.10 4.78
C PHE A 53 -15.46 -2.55 4.29
N ASP A 54 -16.49 -2.87 3.51
CA ASP A 54 -16.72 -4.22 2.96
C ASP A 54 -15.95 -4.38 1.66
N VAL A 55 -15.02 -5.34 1.62
CA VAL A 55 -14.17 -5.59 0.44
C VAL A 55 -14.99 -6.12 -0.73
N ALA A 56 -15.94 -7.02 -0.50
CA ALA A 56 -16.78 -7.57 -1.56
C ALA A 56 -17.60 -6.48 -2.23
N GLN A 57 -18.17 -5.57 -1.44
CA GLN A 57 -18.93 -4.43 -1.97
C GLN A 57 -18.00 -3.48 -2.76
N ALA A 58 -16.79 -3.25 -2.30
CA ALA A 58 -15.82 -2.41 -2.99
C ALA A 58 -15.45 -3.00 -4.36
N ILE A 59 -15.26 -4.32 -4.43
CA ILE A 59 -14.98 -5.00 -5.70
C ILE A 59 -16.16 -4.87 -6.65
N GLU A 60 -17.39 -5.06 -6.15
CA GLU A 60 -18.60 -4.94 -6.98
C GLU A 60 -18.75 -3.52 -7.53
N GLU A 61 -18.47 -2.52 -6.70
CA GLU A 61 -18.65 -1.11 -7.07
C GLU A 61 -17.52 -0.56 -7.92
N TYR A 62 -16.26 -0.90 -7.60
CA TYR A 62 -15.08 -0.30 -8.23
C TYR A 62 -14.30 -1.26 -9.12
N GLY A 63 -14.47 -2.57 -8.97
CA GLY A 63 -13.71 -3.57 -9.72
C GLY A 63 -12.36 -3.90 -9.10
N ILE A 64 -11.57 -4.64 -9.87
CA ILE A 64 -10.19 -5.03 -9.51
C ILE A 64 -9.24 -4.67 -10.64
N ASP A 65 -7.96 -4.51 -10.32
CA ASP A 65 -6.91 -4.29 -11.31
C ASP A 65 -5.63 -5.01 -10.88
N GLY A 66 -4.74 -5.22 -11.84
CA GLY A 66 -3.43 -5.79 -11.58
C GLY A 66 -2.55 -4.85 -10.79
N VAL A 67 -1.70 -5.41 -9.96
CA VAL A 67 -0.65 -4.67 -9.27
C VAL A 67 0.70 -5.25 -9.65
N ASP A 68 1.62 -4.36 -10.02
CA ASP A 68 2.98 -4.72 -10.40
C ASP A 68 3.95 -4.31 -9.30
N THR A 69 4.80 -5.24 -8.90
CA THR A 69 5.85 -4.99 -7.91
C THR A 69 7.05 -4.36 -8.59
N TRP A 70 7.41 -3.16 -8.14
CA TRP A 70 8.56 -2.42 -8.68
C TRP A 70 9.79 -2.56 -7.79
N PHE A 71 9.60 -2.81 -6.48
CA PHE A 71 10.70 -3.04 -5.56
C PHE A 71 10.27 -3.92 -4.40
N GLU A 72 11.25 -4.55 -3.77
CA GLU A 72 11.07 -5.34 -2.56
C GLU A 72 12.30 -5.14 -1.67
N SER A 73 12.10 -4.98 -0.38
CA SER A 73 13.18 -4.72 0.56
C SER A 73 12.96 -5.49 1.86
N PRO A 74 14.00 -6.15 2.40
CA PRO A 74 13.89 -6.77 3.72
C PRO A 74 13.81 -5.69 4.80
N LEU A 75 13.04 -5.98 5.85
CA LEU A 75 13.03 -5.13 7.04
C LEU A 75 14.36 -5.24 7.78
N PRO A 76 14.88 -4.13 8.36
CA PRO A 76 16.17 -4.14 9.02
C PRO A 76 16.28 -5.13 10.18
N ASP A 77 15.17 -5.43 10.87
CA ASP A 77 15.12 -6.36 12.00
C ASP A 77 14.93 -7.83 11.57
N GLY A 78 14.83 -8.10 10.27
CA GLY A 78 14.64 -9.45 9.75
C GLY A 78 13.24 -10.02 9.92
N SER A 79 12.26 -9.24 10.37
CA SER A 79 10.90 -9.73 10.65
C SER A 79 10.05 -9.94 9.40
N GLY A 80 10.52 -9.51 8.24
CA GLY A 80 9.75 -9.63 7.02
C GLY A 80 10.25 -8.71 5.92
N TRP A 81 9.33 -8.34 5.04
CA TRP A 81 9.62 -7.56 3.84
C TRP A 81 8.61 -6.44 3.67
N VAL A 82 9.03 -5.41 2.97
CA VAL A 82 8.09 -4.45 2.36
C VAL A 82 8.28 -4.50 0.86
N SER A 83 7.19 -4.28 0.14
CA SER A 83 7.22 -4.16 -1.30
C SER A 83 6.37 -2.98 -1.73
N GLY A 84 6.55 -2.55 -2.94
CA GLY A 84 5.74 -1.48 -3.50
C GLY A 84 5.79 -1.48 -5.00
N GLY A 85 4.91 -0.71 -5.59
CA GLY A 85 4.78 -0.60 -7.03
C GLY A 85 3.51 0.14 -7.40
N GLY A 86 2.89 -0.26 -8.50
CA GLY A 86 1.74 0.43 -9.03
C GLY A 86 0.73 -0.46 -9.71
N GLY A 87 -0.32 0.15 -10.24
CA GLY A 87 -1.33 -0.53 -11.02
C GLY A 87 -0.83 -0.92 -12.41
N GLY A 88 -1.61 -1.74 -13.12
CA GLY A 88 -1.23 -2.28 -14.41
C GLY A 88 -1.02 -1.23 -15.50
N MET A 89 -1.58 -0.03 -15.33
CA MET A 89 -1.43 1.08 -16.28
C MET A 89 -0.28 2.02 -15.93
N GLY A 90 0.53 1.69 -14.93
CA GLY A 90 1.62 2.56 -14.49
C GLY A 90 1.19 3.74 -13.64
N ASN A 91 -0.02 3.69 -13.12
CA ASN A 91 -0.60 4.63 -12.17
C ASN A 91 -0.93 3.89 -10.88
N ILE A 92 -1.50 4.58 -9.90
CA ILE A 92 -1.87 4.01 -8.61
C ILE A 92 -0.65 3.50 -7.86
N GLY A 93 -0.47 3.91 -6.63
CA GLY A 93 0.59 3.38 -5.77
C GLY A 93 0.07 2.28 -4.88
N TYR A 94 0.87 1.24 -4.68
CA TYR A 94 0.60 0.29 -3.62
C TYR A 94 1.84 0.06 -2.76
N LEU A 95 1.59 -0.30 -1.51
CA LEU A 95 2.61 -0.71 -0.54
C LEU A 95 2.12 -1.95 0.15
N ALA A 96 3.02 -2.91 0.39
CA ALA A 96 2.67 -4.11 1.12
C ALA A 96 3.72 -4.42 2.18
N ARG A 97 3.26 -5.00 3.29
CA ARG A 97 4.13 -5.61 4.28
C ARG A 97 3.91 -7.11 4.27
N LEU A 98 5.00 -7.85 4.23
CA LEU A 98 5.01 -9.30 4.18
C LEU A 98 5.68 -9.85 5.42
N HIS A 99 5.25 -11.01 5.86
CA HIS A 99 5.94 -11.79 6.88
C HIS A 99 7.29 -12.31 6.35
N ALA A 100 8.10 -12.89 7.21
CA ALA A 100 9.39 -13.45 6.81
C ALA A 100 9.26 -14.52 5.73
N ASP A 101 8.16 -15.29 5.73
CA ASP A 101 7.86 -16.30 4.72
C ASP A 101 7.21 -15.71 3.45
N ARG A 102 7.10 -14.38 3.37
CA ARG A 102 6.49 -13.61 2.27
C ARG A 102 4.97 -13.71 2.17
N SER A 103 4.30 -14.29 3.14
CA SER A 103 2.85 -14.19 3.20
C SER A 103 2.43 -12.75 3.54
N LEU A 104 1.25 -12.35 3.04
CA LEU A 104 0.76 -10.99 3.19
C LEU A 104 0.40 -10.68 4.63
N ARG A 105 0.88 -9.54 5.13
CA ARG A 105 0.44 -8.97 6.40
C ARG A 105 -0.59 -7.88 6.19
N TRP A 106 -0.31 -6.96 5.26
CA TRP A 106 -1.27 -5.96 4.78
C TRP A 106 -0.81 -5.38 3.46
N VAL A 107 -1.76 -4.84 2.69
CA VAL A 107 -1.47 -4.08 1.47
C VAL A 107 -2.30 -2.79 1.47
N ALA A 108 -1.64 -1.68 1.21
CA ALA A 108 -2.26 -0.37 1.06
C ALA A 108 -2.32 0.00 -0.42
N VAL A 109 -3.50 0.42 -0.87
CA VAL A 109 -3.74 0.84 -2.25
C VAL A 109 -4.11 2.31 -2.25
N MET A 110 -3.46 3.11 -3.09
CA MET A 110 -3.68 4.55 -3.17
C MET A 110 -3.81 5.01 -4.61
N PHE A 111 -5.04 5.39 -5.00
CA PHE A 111 -5.31 5.95 -6.32
C PHE A 111 -4.60 7.28 -6.55
N HIS A 112 -4.43 8.05 -5.48
CA HIS A 112 -3.85 9.39 -5.55
C HIS A 112 -2.34 9.38 -5.43
N SER A 113 -1.71 8.23 -5.65
CA SER A 113 -0.26 8.12 -5.73
C SER A 113 0.13 7.51 -7.07
N ASN A 114 1.25 7.92 -7.60
CA ASN A 114 1.93 7.17 -8.65
C ASN A 114 2.66 5.99 -8.02
N PRO A 115 3.14 5.03 -8.85
CA PRO A 115 3.82 3.86 -8.32
C PRO A 115 4.96 4.20 -7.37
N PHE A 116 5.08 3.42 -6.30
CA PHE A 116 6.21 3.55 -5.38
C PHE A 116 7.41 2.80 -5.96
N VAL A 117 8.59 3.43 -5.86
CA VAL A 117 9.81 2.95 -6.51
C VAL A 117 10.92 2.59 -5.53
N GLY A 118 10.75 2.89 -4.25
CA GLY A 118 11.78 2.54 -3.27
C GLY A 118 11.38 2.87 -1.85
N VAL A 119 12.21 2.43 -0.92
CA VAL A 119 12.02 2.63 0.52
C VAL A 119 13.37 2.86 1.19
N ARG A 120 13.35 3.67 2.25
CA ARG A 120 14.45 3.76 3.21
C ARG A 120 13.87 3.68 4.61
N TYR A 121 14.70 3.31 5.57
CA TYR A 121 14.27 3.14 6.96
C TYR A 121 14.86 4.23 7.84
N GLU A 122 14.00 4.82 8.67
CA GLU A 122 14.39 5.85 9.65
C GLU A 122 13.78 5.46 11.00
N GLY A 123 14.59 4.86 11.88
CA GLY A 123 14.08 4.35 13.15
C GLY A 123 13.00 3.29 12.93
N ARG A 124 11.80 3.54 13.48
CA ARG A 124 10.65 2.64 13.33
C ARG A 124 9.84 2.91 12.08
N SER A 125 10.22 3.92 11.31
CA SER A 125 9.47 4.32 10.12
C SER A 125 10.11 3.79 8.86
N ALA A 126 9.26 3.43 7.91
CA ALA A 126 9.64 3.20 6.53
C ALA A 126 9.19 4.42 5.72
N VAL A 127 10.09 4.98 4.93
CA VAL A 127 9.80 6.14 4.08
C VAL A 127 9.81 5.66 2.64
N PHE A 128 8.64 5.62 2.04
CA PHE A 128 8.43 5.16 0.67
C PHE A 128 8.42 6.36 -0.26
N THR A 129 9.05 6.20 -1.42
CA THR A 129 9.12 7.26 -2.44
C THR A 129 8.40 6.79 -3.69
N ASN A 130 7.49 7.62 -4.22
CA ASN A 130 6.84 7.32 -5.51
C ASN A 130 7.71 7.82 -6.67
N ASP A 131 7.29 7.56 -7.92
CA ASP A 131 8.08 7.91 -9.10
C ASP A 131 8.13 9.42 -9.38
N TRP A 132 7.32 10.21 -8.68
CA TRP A 132 7.44 11.68 -8.69
C TRP A 132 8.39 12.20 -7.60
N GLY A 133 8.92 11.32 -6.76
CA GLY A 133 9.80 11.70 -5.66
C GLY A 133 9.07 12.13 -4.40
N ASN A 134 7.75 12.01 -4.34
CA ASN A 134 6.99 12.30 -3.13
C ASN A 134 7.13 11.16 -2.14
N ARG A 135 7.07 11.47 -0.84
CA ARG A 135 7.43 10.53 0.21
C ARG A 135 6.26 10.27 1.15
N LEU A 136 6.05 9.01 1.46
CA LEU A 136 5.06 8.58 2.46
C LEU A 136 5.79 7.83 3.57
N ALA A 137 5.65 8.33 4.79
CA ALA A 137 6.26 7.72 5.97
C ALA A 137 5.23 6.92 6.74
N LEU A 138 5.55 5.67 7.02
CA LEU A 138 4.72 4.78 7.84
C LEU A 138 5.49 4.35 9.08
N ASP A 139 4.89 4.50 10.26
CA ASP A 139 5.39 3.88 11.46
C ASP A 139 4.94 2.40 11.45
N LEU A 140 5.89 1.51 11.18
CA LEU A 140 5.60 0.08 11.06
C LEU A 140 5.17 -0.57 12.37
N THR A 141 5.32 0.14 13.50
CA THR A 141 4.87 -0.33 14.82
C THR A 141 3.48 0.16 15.19
N SER A 142 2.86 0.96 14.32
CA SER A 142 1.51 1.50 14.57
C SER A 142 0.49 0.37 14.71
N PRO A 143 -0.35 0.37 15.77
CA PRO A 143 -1.40 -0.64 15.92
C PRO A 143 -2.39 -0.68 14.76
N ALA A 144 -2.64 0.46 14.11
CA ALA A 144 -3.55 0.52 12.97
C ALA A 144 -3.05 -0.29 11.76
N LEU A 145 -1.74 -0.48 11.66
CA LEU A 145 -1.15 -1.31 10.60
C LEU A 145 -1.09 -2.80 10.98
N GLY A 146 -1.43 -3.12 12.20
CA GLY A 146 -1.57 -4.48 12.67
C GLY A 146 -0.33 -5.32 12.65
#